data_ee47c4317cbb951f90cf8912b59b7086
#
_entry.id   ee47c4317cbb951f90cf8912b59b7086
#
_cell.length_a   1.000
_cell.length_b   1.000
_cell.length_c   1.000
_cell.angle_alpha   90.00
_cell.angle_beta   90.00
_cell.angle_gamma   90.00
#
_symmetry.space_group_name_H-M   'P 1'
#
loop_
_entity.id
_entity.type
_entity.pdbx_description
1 polymer ?
#
loop_
_entity_poly.entity_id
_entity_poly.type
_entity_poly.pdbx_seq_one_letter_code
_entity_poly.pdbx_strand_id
1 'polypeptide(L)'
;MDQPWPTFVGKPLVPLPESVPVAGFPEGEWGARFLAEYNACVDRHFHGNRSLRVLETDGDAVVGSNYPAAVLANQIVRRLGMRIATPADLERVILLRALPLSGRHVPVALVLRSEQPPNSYLARDLAEQIAARGRSLRVPLMIPLTGLQLLNDDRSGIGVSFRLTEDAEIIEAPQLAHEHHRERFACADACGLPASLESEGPRTLYTAETGLCGMSVGRTHDLDIYSNEGDLAASDWDGRLVFMRGSTQATNADASMLQAKLASDLNAKYQAYQAVLKKRYERAVRILEGKE
;
A
#
# COMPACT_ATOMS: atom_id res chain seq x y z
N MET A 1 1.36 -31.24 -10.35
CA MET A 1 2.38 -31.07 -9.30
C MET A 1 1.86 -29.99 -8.37
N ASP A 2 1.38 -30.44 -7.21
CA ASP A 2 0.88 -29.53 -6.20
C ASP A 2 2.07 -28.81 -5.58
N GLN A 3 2.32 -27.57 -5.99
CA GLN A 3 3.29 -26.71 -5.30
C GLN A 3 2.74 -26.42 -3.90
N PRO A 4 3.50 -26.72 -2.83
CA PRO A 4 3.09 -26.34 -1.49
C PRO A 4 2.99 -24.81 -1.45
N TRP A 5 1.85 -24.34 -1.01
CA TRP A 5 1.60 -22.90 -0.89
C TRP A 5 2.57 -22.26 0.11
N PRO A 6 3.01 -21.01 -0.16
CA PRO A 6 3.86 -20.30 0.78
C PRO A 6 3.17 -20.25 2.16
N THR A 7 3.89 -20.71 3.17
CA THR A 7 3.50 -20.51 4.56
C THR A 7 3.95 -19.09 4.91
N PHE A 8 3.02 -18.19 5.12
CA PHE A 8 3.34 -16.87 5.63
C PHE A 8 3.75 -17.01 7.09
N VAL A 9 5.00 -16.64 7.41
CA VAL A 9 5.50 -16.64 8.77
C VAL A 9 4.91 -15.44 9.49
N GLY A 10 3.94 -15.66 10.27
CA GLY A 10 3.25 -14.74 11.14
C GLY A 10 2.31 -15.55 12.00
N LYS A 11 1.85 -15.05 13.13
CA LYS A 11 0.83 -15.70 13.95
C LYS A 11 -0.24 -16.29 13.02
N PRO A 12 -0.78 -17.50 13.32
CA PRO A 12 -1.79 -18.11 12.50
C PRO A 12 -2.84 -17.06 12.20
N LEU A 13 -3.02 -16.76 10.91
CA LEU A 13 -4.03 -15.81 10.45
C LEU A 13 -5.35 -16.29 11.04
N VAL A 14 -5.98 -15.45 11.82
CA VAL A 14 -7.38 -15.69 12.20
C VAL A 14 -8.08 -15.91 10.86
N PRO A 15 -8.82 -17.04 10.66
CA PRO A 15 -9.50 -17.27 9.42
C PRO A 15 -10.42 -16.07 9.18
N LEU A 16 -9.97 -15.23 8.25
CA LEU A 16 -10.79 -14.14 7.75
C LEU A 16 -11.92 -14.79 6.96
N PRO A 17 -13.11 -14.19 6.90
CA PRO A 17 -14.18 -14.66 6.04
C PRO A 17 -13.62 -15.01 4.66
N GLU A 18 -14.09 -16.05 4.00
CA GLU A 18 -13.55 -16.59 2.73
C GLU A 18 -13.35 -15.53 1.62
N SER A 19 -13.98 -14.37 1.76
CA SER A 19 -13.90 -13.20 0.88
C SER A 19 -12.71 -12.28 1.13
N VAL A 20 -11.95 -12.41 2.22
CA VAL A 20 -10.86 -11.50 2.55
C VAL A 20 -9.53 -12.05 2.05
N PRO A 21 -8.76 -11.27 1.24
CA PRO A 21 -7.46 -11.70 0.75
C PRO A 21 -6.49 -11.98 1.90
N VAL A 22 -5.74 -13.07 1.80
CA VAL A 22 -4.64 -13.37 2.73
C VAL A 22 -3.44 -12.52 2.35
N ALA A 23 -2.92 -11.76 3.31
CA ALA A 23 -1.76 -10.89 3.14
C ALA A 23 -0.49 -11.52 3.73
N GLY A 24 0.67 -11.29 3.11
CA GLY A 24 1.96 -11.75 3.63
C GLY A 24 3.16 -11.07 2.97
N PHE A 25 4.30 -11.12 3.67
CA PHE A 25 5.58 -10.75 3.10
C PHE A 25 6.23 -11.96 2.40
N PRO A 26 7.12 -11.75 1.42
CA PRO A 26 7.93 -12.83 0.85
C PRO A 26 9.04 -13.22 1.86
N GLU A 27 8.83 -14.32 2.58
CA GLU A 27 9.72 -14.79 3.64
C GLU A 27 9.99 -16.30 3.52
N GLY A 28 11.04 -16.76 4.20
CA GLY A 28 11.42 -18.17 4.25
C GLY A 28 11.76 -18.75 2.88
N GLU A 29 11.54 -20.05 2.71
CA GLU A 29 11.83 -20.77 1.47
C GLU A 29 11.06 -20.20 0.26
N TRP A 30 9.82 -19.76 0.47
CA TRP A 30 9.06 -19.12 -0.60
C TRP A 30 9.65 -17.77 -1.01
N GLY A 31 10.06 -16.93 -0.04
CA GLY A 31 10.72 -15.67 -0.29
C GLY A 31 12.02 -15.86 -1.08
N ALA A 32 12.84 -16.84 -0.70
CA ALA A 32 14.07 -17.18 -1.43
C ALA A 32 13.79 -17.63 -2.86
N ARG A 33 12.78 -18.49 -3.09
CA ARG A 33 12.38 -18.91 -4.45
C ARG A 33 11.84 -17.76 -5.28
N PHE A 34 11.00 -16.91 -4.69
CA PHE A 34 10.50 -15.70 -5.33
C PHE A 34 11.65 -14.79 -5.76
N LEU A 35 12.60 -14.51 -4.87
CA LEU A 35 13.75 -13.65 -5.16
C LEU A 35 14.63 -14.22 -6.28
N ALA A 36 14.84 -15.52 -6.29
CA ALA A 36 15.59 -16.20 -7.36
C ALA A 36 14.88 -16.05 -8.72
N GLU A 37 13.57 -16.26 -8.78
CA GLU A 37 12.77 -16.07 -10.00
C GLU A 37 12.75 -14.61 -10.44
N TYR A 38 12.60 -13.68 -9.49
CA TYR A 38 12.64 -12.25 -9.71
C TYR A 38 13.98 -11.83 -10.35
N ASN A 39 15.11 -12.21 -9.76
CA ASN A 39 16.43 -11.89 -10.28
C ASN A 39 16.67 -12.51 -11.67
N ALA A 40 16.24 -13.75 -11.88
CA ALA A 40 16.33 -14.39 -13.19
C ALA A 40 15.48 -13.67 -14.24
N CYS A 41 14.32 -13.11 -13.86
CA CYS A 41 13.49 -12.30 -14.72
C CYS A 41 14.18 -10.96 -15.07
N VAL A 42 14.76 -10.29 -14.08
CA VAL A 42 15.53 -9.04 -14.27
C VAL A 42 16.68 -9.28 -15.25
N ASP A 43 17.44 -10.36 -15.10
CA ASP A 43 18.56 -10.66 -15.98
C ASP A 43 18.13 -10.98 -17.41
N ARG A 44 17.10 -11.79 -17.54
CA ARG A 44 16.65 -12.30 -18.86
C ARG A 44 15.91 -11.24 -19.67
N HIS A 45 15.05 -10.46 -19.03
CA HIS A 45 14.12 -9.58 -19.71
C HIS A 45 14.45 -8.10 -19.58
N PHE A 46 15.24 -7.72 -18.59
CA PHE A 46 15.58 -6.33 -18.30
C PHE A 46 17.11 -6.07 -18.27
N HIS A 47 17.90 -7.02 -18.82
CA HIS A 47 19.35 -6.89 -18.99
C HIS A 47 20.10 -6.52 -17.69
N GLY A 48 19.61 -7.00 -16.54
CA GLY A 48 20.19 -6.69 -15.24
C GLY A 48 20.01 -5.23 -14.79
N ASN A 49 18.93 -4.59 -15.22
CA ASN A 49 18.63 -3.19 -14.89
C ASN A 49 18.77 -2.91 -13.38
N ARG A 50 19.58 -1.91 -13.03
CA ARG A 50 19.89 -1.59 -11.63
C ARG A 50 18.69 -1.08 -10.84
N SER A 51 17.76 -0.38 -11.49
CA SER A 51 16.52 0.08 -10.84
C SER A 51 15.59 -1.07 -10.43
N LEU A 52 15.83 -2.28 -10.95
CA LEU A 52 15.11 -3.50 -10.58
C LEU A 52 15.89 -4.39 -9.61
N ARG A 53 17.23 -4.27 -9.53
CA ARG A 53 18.07 -5.07 -8.62
C ARG A 53 18.11 -4.47 -7.21
N VAL A 54 16.95 -4.30 -6.62
CA VAL A 54 16.78 -3.65 -5.31
C VAL A 54 16.27 -4.59 -4.23
N LEU A 55 15.83 -5.79 -4.62
CA LEU A 55 15.35 -6.79 -3.65
C LEU A 55 16.54 -7.62 -3.16
N GLU A 56 16.64 -7.74 -1.85
CA GLU A 56 17.70 -8.47 -1.15
C GLU A 56 17.10 -9.36 -0.06
N THR A 57 17.92 -10.20 0.57
CA THR A 57 17.52 -10.98 1.75
C THR A 57 18.10 -10.36 3.02
N ASP A 58 17.26 -10.25 4.05
CA ASP A 58 17.68 -9.94 5.42
C ASP A 58 17.09 -11.03 6.33
N GLY A 59 17.95 -11.94 6.79
CA GLY A 59 17.51 -13.18 7.41
C GLY A 59 16.63 -14.00 6.45
N ASP A 60 15.41 -14.29 6.88
CA ASP A 60 14.43 -15.05 6.09
C ASP A 60 13.53 -14.16 5.21
N ALA A 61 13.61 -12.84 5.34
CA ALA A 61 12.74 -11.90 4.65
C ALA A 61 13.37 -11.34 3.38
N VAL A 62 12.57 -11.11 2.36
CA VAL A 62 12.94 -10.30 1.20
C VAL A 62 12.67 -8.84 1.55
N VAL A 63 13.71 -8.03 1.46
CA VAL A 63 13.72 -6.61 1.81
C VAL A 63 14.10 -5.76 0.60
N GLY A 64 13.93 -4.46 0.72
CA GLY A 64 14.09 -3.53 -0.37
C GLY A 64 12.88 -3.55 -1.29
N SER A 65 12.49 -2.43 -1.80
CA SER A 65 11.51 -2.34 -2.89
C SER A 65 11.48 -0.92 -3.43
N ASN A 66 11.03 -0.80 -4.66
CA ASN A 66 10.67 0.45 -5.30
C ASN A 66 9.49 0.21 -6.24
N TYR A 67 9.04 1.24 -6.92
CA TYR A 67 7.84 1.14 -7.76
C TYR A 67 8.03 0.21 -8.97
N PRO A 68 9.13 0.29 -9.76
CA PRO A 68 9.40 -0.69 -10.81
C PRO A 68 9.51 -2.12 -10.30
N ALA A 69 10.22 -2.34 -9.19
CA ALA A 69 10.38 -3.67 -8.61
C ALA A 69 9.04 -4.26 -8.16
N ALA A 70 8.16 -3.46 -7.57
CA ALA A 70 6.83 -3.88 -7.16
C ALA A 70 5.95 -4.26 -8.36
N VAL A 71 6.01 -3.49 -9.47
CA VAL A 71 5.30 -3.85 -10.71
C VAL A 71 5.82 -5.17 -11.28
N LEU A 72 7.14 -5.38 -11.35
CA LEU A 72 7.72 -6.65 -11.82
C LEU A 72 7.33 -7.82 -10.91
N ALA A 73 7.41 -7.62 -9.60
CA ALA A 73 6.98 -8.61 -8.61
C ALA A 73 5.51 -9.02 -8.84
N ASN A 74 4.62 -8.05 -9.07
CA ASN A 74 3.23 -8.32 -9.40
C ASN A 74 3.07 -9.17 -10.66
N GLN A 75 3.81 -8.87 -11.73
CA GLN A 75 3.76 -9.65 -12.97
C GLN A 75 4.18 -11.12 -12.75
N ILE A 76 5.17 -11.35 -11.88
CA ILE A 76 5.65 -12.70 -11.55
C ILE A 76 4.60 -13.47 -10.76
N VAL A 77 4.08 -12.88 -9.67
CA VAL A 77 3.17 -13.58 -8.74
C VAL A 77 1.75 -13.74 -9.28
N ARG A 78 1.32 -12.92 -10.25
CA ARG A 78 0.03 -13.12 -10.95
C ARG A 78 -0.12 -14.52 -11.55
N ARG A 79 0.97 -15.13 -12.02
CA ARG A 79 0.97 -16.51 -12.52
C ARG A 79 0.64 -17.55 -11.45
N LEU A 80 0.80 -17.18 -10.19
CA LEU A 80 0.50 -18.02 -9.03
C LEU A 80 -0.88 -17.71 -8.41
N GLY A 81 -1.70 -16.89 -9.07
CA GLY A 81 -2.98 -16.43 -8.53
C GLY A 81 -2.83 -15.46 -7.35
N MET A 82 -1.68 -14.79 -7.29
CA MET A 82 -1.38 -13.77 -6.28
C MET A 82 -1.21 -12.40 -6.95
N ARG A 83 -1.18 -11.35 -6.14
CA ARG A 83 -0.86 -9.99 -6.56
C ARG A 83 -0.19 -9.23 -5.42
N ILE A 84 0.43 -8.10 -5.71
CA ILE A 84 0.84 -7.16 -4.67
C ILE A 84 -0.39 -6.46 -4.07
N ALA A 85 -0.21 -5.89 -2.87
CA ALA A 85 -1.26 -5.11 -2.22
C ALA A 85 -1.56 -3.81 -2.98
N THR A 86 -2.82 -3.48 -3.10
CA THR A 86 -3.30 -2.13 -3.48
C THR A 86 -3.37 -1.22 -2.24
N PRO A 87 -3.56 0.11 -2.40
CA PRO A 87 -3.82 0.98 -1.25
C PRO A 87 -4.99 0.49 -0.39
N ALA A 88 -6.10 0.09 -1.02
CA ALA A 88 -7.27 -0.44 -0.32
C ALA A 88 -6.98 -1.73 0.48
N ASP A 89 -6.12 -2.61 -0.05
CA ASP A 89 -5.72 -3.81 0.68
C ASP A 89 -4.90 -3.48 1.92
N LEU A 90 -3.95 -2.55 1.79
CA LEU A 90 -3.13 -2.14 2.94
C LEU A 90 -3.98 -1.52 4.05
N GLU A 91 -5.00 -0.73 3.70
CA GLU A 91 -5.92 -0.20 4.69
C GLU A 91 -6.65 -1.33 5.46
N ARG A 92 -7.06 -2.39 4.77
CA ARG A 92 -7.64 -3.58 5.42
C ARG A 92 -6.62 -4.30 6.31
N VAL A 93 -5.39 -4.47 5.81
CA VAL A 93 -4.28 -5.06 6.57
C VAL A 93 -4.01 -4.26 7.85
N ILE A 94 -4.02 -2.92 7.76
CA ILE A 94 -3.85 -2.00 8.89
C ILE A 94 -5.00 -2.15 9.89
N LEU A 95 -6.24 -2.08 9.43
CA LEU A 95 -7.43 -2.22 10.27
C LEU A 95 -7.48 -3.55 11.01
N LEU A 96 -7.10 -4.62 10.35
CA LEU A 96 -7.07 -5.98 10.90
C LEU A 96 -5.80 -6.27 11.69
N ARG A 97 -4.79 -5.39 11.65
CA ARG A 97 -3.45 -5.63 12.21
C ARG A 97 -2.85 -6.96 11.72
N ALA A 98 -3.13 -7.31 10.46
CA ALA A 98 -2.75 -8.59 9.89
C ALA A 98 -1.23 -8.71 9.66
N LEU A 99 -0.54 -7.60 9.41
CA LEU A 99 0.91 -7.54 9.21
C LEU A 99 1.53 -6.37 10.00
N PRO A 100 2.81 -6.50 10.42
CA PRO A 100 3.55 -5.43 11.09
C PRO A 100 4.08 -4.42 10.06
N LEU A 101 3.23 -3.50 9.60
CA LEU A 101 3.58 -2.49 8.58
C LEU A 101 4.31 -1.26 9.15
N SER A 102 4.24 -1.03 10.45
CA SER A 102 4.88 0.11 11.13
C SER A 102 6.40 0.13 10.85
N GLY A 103 6.92 1.27 10.42
CA GLY A 103 8.32 1.46 10.08
C GLY A 103 8.75 0.76 8.77
N ARG A 104 7.81 0.39 7.91
CA ARG A 104 8.07 -0.26 6.62
C ARG A 104 7.51 0.56 5.48
N HIS A 105 8.27 0.66 4.39
CA HIS A 105 7.87 1.37 3.17
C HIS A 105 7.26 0.36 2.18
N VAL A 106 5.97 0.49 1.88
CA VAL A 106 5.24 -0.40 0.96
C VAL A 106 4.77 0.40 -0.26
N PRO A 107 5.41 0.28 -1.43
CA PRO A 107 4.95 0.93 -2.67
C PRO A 107 3.65 0.29 -3.15
N VAL A 108 2.64 1.11 -3.50
CA VAL A 108 1.28 0.62 -3.84
C VAL A 108 0.68 1.23 -5.09
N ALA A 109 1.06 2.47 -5.45
CA ALA A 109 0.51 3.17 -6.61
C ALA A 109 1.50 4.15 -7.21
N LEU A 110 1.22 4.61 -8.44
CA LEU A 110 1.75 5.82 -9.01
C LEU A 110 0.66 6.91 -8.96
N VAL A 111 1.08 8.15 -8.76
CA VAL A 111 0.20 9.34 -8.76
C VAL A 111 0.65 10.31 -9.81
N LEU A 112 -0.18 10.48 -10.84
CA LEU A 112 0.05 11.42 -11.92
C LEU A 112 -0.71 12.72 -11.63
N ARG A 113 0.01 13.84 -11.49
CA ARG A 113 -0.54 15.18 -11.24
C ARG A 113 -0.41 16.08 -12.46
N SER A 114 0.71 15.97 -13.18
CA SER A 114 0.99 16.73 -14.41
C SER A 114 2.09 16.05 -15.20
N GLU A 115 2.36 16.55 -16.40
CA GLU A 115 3.49 16.09 -17.24
C GLU A 115 4.82 16.82 -16.91
N GLN A 116 4.83 17.62 -15.85
CA GLN A 116 6.00 18.34 -15.36
C GLN A 116 6.92 17.43 -14.53
N PRO A 117 8.14 17.85 -14.16
CA PRO A 117 8.95 17.12 -13.20
C PRO A 117 8.23 16.94 -11.83
N PRO A 118 8.55 15.86 -11.07
CA PRO A 118 9.50 14.80 -11.43
C PRO A 118 8.94 13.83 -12.48
N ASN A 119 9.85 13.07 -13.12
CA ASN A 119 9.52 11.98 -14.05
C ASN A 119 8.72 12.41 -15.29
N SER A 120 9.01 13.59 -15.86
CA SER A 120 8.23 14.18 -16.98
C SER A 120 8.07 13.25 -18.18
N TYR A 121 9.08 12.43 -18.48
CA TYR A 121 9.01 11.48 -19.60
C TYR A 121 7.97 10.39 -19.31
N LEU A 122 8.05 9.74 -18.16
CA LEU A 122 7.10 8.71 -17.74
C LEU A 122 5.70 9.28 -17.51
N ALA A 123 5.63 10.51 -17.01
CA ALA A 123 4.37 11.23 -16.82
C ALA A 123 3.62 11.44 -18.12
N ARG A 124 4.31 11.92 -19.18
CA ARG A 124 3.73 12.09 -20.51
C ARG A 124 3.31 10.77 -21.13
N ASP A 125 4.16 9.74 -21.07
CA ASP A 125 3.83 8.42 -21.60
C ASP A 125 2.55 7.86 -20.94
N LEU A 126 2.42 7.96 -19.61
CA LEU A 126 1.21 7.54 -18.91
C LEU A 126 -0.01 8.42 -19.24
N ALA A 127 0.18 9.77 -19.36
CA ALA A 127 -0.90 10.67 -19.73
C ALA A 127 -1.46 10.34 -21.12
N GLU A 128 -0.60 10.03 -22.10
CA GLU A 128 -1.00 9.60 -23.44
C GLU A 128 -1.80 8.28 -23.40
N GLN A 129 -1.35 7.30 -22.61
CA GLN A 129 -2.08 6.03 -22.43
C GLN A 129 -3.45 6.22 -21.76
N ILE A 130 -3.56 7.16 -20.81
CA ILE A 130 -4.80 7.51 -20.12
C ILE A 130 -5.75 8.23 -21.08
N ALA A 131 -5.22 9.18 -21.87
CA ALA A 131 -5.99 9.92 -22.88
C ALA A 131 -6.53 8.98 -23.96
N ALA A 132 -5.76 7.99 -24.40
CA ALA A 132 -6.19 6.95 -25.34
C ALA A 132 -7.39 6.13 -24.82
N ARG A 133 -7.64 6.11 -23.49
CA ARG A 133 -8.81 5.51 -22.85
C ARG A 133 -9.96 6.50 -22.62
N GLY A 134 -9.89 7.69 -23.22
CA GLY A 134 -10.93 8.71 -23.12
C GLY A 134 -10.97 9.42 -21.75
N ARG A 135 -9.90 9.32 -20.95
CA ARG A 135 -9.79 10.04 -19.67
C ARG A 135 -8.88 11.25 -19.79
N SER A 136 -9.07 12.24 -18.93
CA SER A 136 -8.27 13.46 -18.90
C SER A 136 -7.71 13.72 -17.50
N LEU A 137 -6.54 14.34 -17.46
CA LEU A 137 -5.87 14.74 -16.22
C LEU A 137 -6.41 16.09 -15.74
N ARG A 138 -7.54 16.08 -15.05
CA ARG A 138 -8.16 17.28 -14.45
C ARG A 138 -7.86 17.42 -12.95
N VAL A 139 -7.66 16.29 -12.31
CA VAL A 139 -7.29 16.12 -10.89
C VAL A 139 -6.19 15.08 -10.83
N PRO A 140 -5.44 14.96 -9.72
CA PRO A 140 -4.49 13.86 -9.55
C PRO A 140 -5.14 12.51 -9.84
N LEU A 141 -4.44 11.67 -10.59
CA LEU A 141 -4.87 10.32 -10.92
C LEU A 141 -3.98 9.32 -10.18
N MET A 142 -4.58 8.45 -9.40
CA MET A 142 -3.90 7.32 -8.75
C MET A 142 -4.04 6.07 -9.61
N ILE A 143 -2.92 5.39 -9.85
CA ILE A 143 -2.84 4.15 -10.63
C ILE A 143 -2.23 3.08 -9.73
N PRO A 144 -3.01 2.14 -9.21
CA PRO A 144 -2.46 1.02 -8.45
C PRO A 144 -1.41 0.26 -9.25
N LEU A 145 -0.31 -0.13 -8.62
CA LEU A 145 0.80 -0.83 -9.30
C LEU A 145 0.35 -2.18 -9.89
N THR A 146 -0.74 -2.76 -9.39
CA THR A 146 -1.36 -3.97 -9.93
C THR A 146 -1.88 -3.81 -11.35
N GLY A 147 -2.22 -2.59 -11.77
CA GLY A 147 -2.69 -2.24 -13.11
C GLY A 147 -1.58 -1.89 -14.10
N LEU A 148 -0.31 -2.12 -13.74
CA LEU A 148 0.83 -1.75 -14.54
C LEU A 148 1.65 -2.96 -14.99
N GLN A 149 2.33 -2.79 -16.12
CA GLN A 149 3.39 -3.66 -16.63
C GLN A 149 4.64 -2.84 -16.90
N LEU A 150 5.81 -3.48 -16.78
CA LEU A 150 7.09 -2.87 -17.15
C LEU A 150 7.46 -3.21 -18.61
N LEU A 151 8.02 -2.22 -19.26
CA LEU A 151 8.70 -2.36 -20.55
C LEU A 151 10.12 -1.81 -20.42
N ASN A 152 11.07 -2.38 -21.18
CA ASN A 152 12.39 -1.77 -21.36
C ASN A 152 12.20 -0.44 -22.10
N ASP A 153 12.81 0.62 -21.57
CA ASP A 153 12.79 1.93 -22.21
C ASP A 153 14.03 2.73 -21.82
N ASP A 154 15.04 2.70 -22.68
CA ASP A 154 16.31 3.39 -22.45
C ASP A 154 16.18 4.93 -22.43
N ARG A 155 15.04 5.47 -22.89
CA ARG A 155 14.77 6.92 -22.84
C ARG A 155 14.29 7.37 -21.47
N SER A 156 13.78 6.45 -20.66
CA SER A 156 13.45 6.75 -19.27
C SER A 156 14.73 6.81 -18.44
N GLY A 157 14.80 7.73 -17.48
CA GLY A 157 15.96 7.86 -16.59
C GLY A 157 16.24 6.63 -15.73
N ILE A 158 15.28 5.68 -15.66
CA ILE A 158 15.36 4.44 -14.86
C ILE A 158 15.47 3.18 -15.73
N GLY A 159 15.54 3.33 -17.07
CA GLY A 159 15.70 2.21 -18.03
C GLY A 159 14.45 1.38 -18.25
N VAL A 160 13.31 1.75 -17.67
CA VAL A 160 12.01 1.11 -17.86
C VAL A 160 10.90 2.14 -17.95
N SER A 161 9.79 1.77 -18.59
CA SER A 161 8.54 2.53 -18.59
C SER A 161 7.37 1.69 -18.10
N PHE A 162 6.25 2.35 -17.81
CA PHE A 162 5.04 1.72 -17.30
C PHE A 162 3.96 1.68 -18.37
N ARG A 163 3.36 0.52 -18.57
CA ARG A 163 2.21 0.34 -19.45
C ARG A 163 0.98 -0.03 -18.64
N LEU A 164 -0.12 0.65 -18.90
CA LEU A 164 -1.42 0.30 -18.33
C LEU A 164 -1.89 -1.04 -18.88
N THR A 165 -2.23 -2.00 -18.01
CA THR A 165 -2.92 -3.25 -18.42
C THR A 165 -4.35 -2.95 -18.84
N GLU A 166 -5.00 -3.86 -19.57
CA GLU A 166 -6.40 -3.66 -20.01
C GLU A 166 -7.35 -3.44 -18.83
N ASP A 167 -7.10 -4.15 -17.73
CA ASP A 167 -7.83 -4.10 -16.47
C ASP A 167 -7.33 -3.03 -15.49
N ALA A 168 -6.42 -2.14 -15.93
CA ALA A 168 -5.88 -1.09 -15.07
C ALA A 168 -6.97 -0.15 -14.56
N GLU A 169 -7.08 -0.06 -13.26
CA GLU A 169 -7.91 0.93 -12.60
C GLU A 169 -7.19 2.28 -12.57
N ILE A 170 -7.90 3.35 -12.94
CA ILE A 170 -7.42 4.72 -12.91
C ILE A 170 -8.40 5.50 -12.03
N ILE A 171 -7.93 5.94 -10.87
CA ILE A 171 -8.76 6.52 -9.83
C ILE A 171 -8.51 8.02 -9.78
N GLU A 172 -9.59 8.82 -9.90
CA GLU A 172 -9.52 10.25 -9.62
C GLU A 172 -9.33 10.44 -8.11
N ALA A 173 -8.26 11.15 -7.75
CA ALA A 173 -7.80 11.27 -6.37
C ALA A 173 -7.56 12.76 -5.98
N PRO A 174 -8.61 13.59 -5.92
CA PRO A 174 -8.48 15.00 -5.56
C PRO A 174 -7.82 15.21 -4.19
N GLN A 175 -7.95 14.25 -3.25
CA GLN A 175 -7.28 14.26 -1.95
C GLN A 175 -5.75 14.31 -2.07
N LEU A 176 -5.19 13.84 -3.19
CA LEU A 176 -3.75 13.82 -3.43
C LEU A 176 -3.22 15.10 -4.07
N ALA A 177 -4.05 16.15 -4.20
CA ALA A 177 -3.60 17.47 -4.66
C ALA A 177 -2.67 18.11 -3.63
N HIS A 178 -1.75 18.98 -4.11
CA HIS A 178 -0.72 19.56 -3.24
C HIS A 178 -1.28 20.44 -2.11
N GLU A 179 -2.42 21.05 -2.31
CA GLU A 179 -3.12 21.85 -1.29
C GLU A 179 -3.41 21.06 -0.02
N HIS A 180 -3.43 19.72 -0.08
CA HIS A 180 -3.62 18.82 1.05
C HIS A 180 -2.30 18.26 1.62
N HIS A 181 -1.17 18.89 1.32
CA HIS A 181 0.13 18.45 1.82
C HIS A 181 0.23 18.60 3.35
N ARG A 182 0.57 17.48 4.02
CA ARG A 182 0.66 17.36 5.49
C ARG A 182 -0.67 17.49 6.23
N GLU A 183 -1.77 17.31 5.54
CA GLU A 183 -3.05 17.18 6.23
C GLU A 183 -3.19 15.82 6.91
N ARG A 184 -3.97 15.78 7.96
CA ARG A 184 -4.17 14.59 8.76
C ARG A 184 -5.48 13.91 8.39
N PHE A 185 -5.57 12.61 8.69
CA PHE A 185 -6.77 11.83 8.46
C PHE A 185 -6.88 10.68 9.47
N ALA A 186 -8.10 10.20 9.70
CA ALA A 186 -8.37 9.10 10.61
C ALA A 186 -8.64 7.77 9.88
N CYS A 187 -9.35 7.81 8.77
CA CYS A 187 -9.75 6.63 8.03
C CYS A 187 -9.59 6.83 6.52
N ALA A 188 -9.47 5.71 5.81
CA ALA A 188 -9.43 5.69 4.35
C ALA A 188 -10.76 5.23 3.76
N ASP A 189 -11.01 5.62 2.51
CA ASP A 189 -12.12 5.20 1.69
C ASP A 189 -11.92 3.80 1.07
N ALA A 190 -12.83 3.38 0.21
CA ALA A 190 -12.77 2.09 -0.47
C ALA A 190 -11.57 1.95 -1.43
N CYS A 191 -10.96 3.07 -1.85
CA CYS A 191 -9.77 3.10 -2.71
C CYS A 191 -8.46 3.13 -1.91
N GLY A 192 -8.53 3.23 -0.57
CA GLY A 192 -7.37 3.37 0.29
C GLY A 192 -6.82 4.80 0.35
N LEU A 193 -7.65 5.80 0.01
CA LEU A 193 -7.33 7.22 0.12
C LEU A 193 -8.02 7.82 1.36
N PRO A 194 -7.52 8.94 1.92
CA PRO A 194 -8.20 9.61 3.03
C PRO A 194 -9.68 9.87 2.71
N ALA A 195 -10.59 9.34 3.54
CA ALA A 195 -12.03 9.55 3.38
C ALA A 195 -12.44 10.99 3.71
N SER A 196 -11.72 11.60 4.65
CA SER A 196 -11.80 13.01 5.01
C SER A 196 -10.44 13.50 5.50
N LEU A 197 -10.15 14.77 5.27
CA LEU A 197 -8.96 15.44 5.79
C LEU A 197 -9.37 16.22 7.04
N GLU A 198 -8.59 16.07 8.11
CA GLU A 198 -8.91 16.54 9.44
C GLU A 198 -7.68 17.22 10.07
N SER A 199 -7.88 18.14 11.00
CA SER A 199 -6.77 18.80 11.70
C SER A 199 -6.07 17.89 12.72
N GLU A 200 -6.71 16.84 13.20
CA GLU A 200 -6.25 16.02 14.34
C GLU A 200 -6.26 14.49 14.08
N GLY A 201 -6.27 14.04 12.85
CA GLY A 201 -6.18 12.61 12.53
C GLY A 201 -4.88 11.95 13.02
N PRO A 202 -4.87 10.63 13.26
CA PRO A 202 -3.67 9.92 13.72
C PRO A 202 -2.62 9.71 12.63
N ARG A 203 -2.98 9.87 11.38
CA ARG A 203 -2.14 9.63 10.19
C ARG A 203 -1.98 10.90 9.39
N THR A 204 -0.91 10.99 8.62
CA THR A 204 -0.60 12.17 7.78
C THR A 204 -0.54 11.78 6.31
N LEU A 205 -1.06 12.65 5.46
CA LEU A 205 -0.95 12.58 4.01
C LEU A 205 0.17 13.50 3.53
N TYR A 206 1.13 12.95 2.79
CA TYR A 206 2.18 13.72 2.13
C TYR A 206 1.97 13.69 0.63
N THR A 207 1.84 14.86 0.00
CA THR A 207 1.60 15.02 -1.43
C THR A 207 2.74 15.78 -2.12
N ALA A 208 2.88 15.63 -3.43
CA ALA A 208 3.75 16.44 -4.28
C ALA A 208 2.93 17.51 -5.02
N GLU A 209 3.63 18.53 -5.52
CA GLU A 209 3.02 19.63 -6.27
C GLU A 209 2.67 19.21 -7.71
N THR A 210 3.60 18.53 -8.38
CA THR A 210 3.52 18.23 -9.82
C THR A 210 4.06 16.85 -10.14
N GLY A 211 4.00 16.47 -11.40
CA GLY A 211 4.69 15.33 -12.00
C GLY A 211 4.06 13.99 -11.71
N LEU A 212 4.86 12.95 -11.93
CA LEU A 212 4.57 11.57 -11.60
C LEU A 212 5.38 11.18 -10.37
N CYS A 213 4.69 10.83 -9.30
CA CYS A 213 5.31 10.40 -8.05
C CYS A 213 4.82 9.01 -7.65
N GLY A 214 5.62 8.32 -6.87
CA GLY A 214 5.23 7.10 -6.21
C GLY A 214 4.35 7.37 -4.99
N MET A 215 3.45 6.44 -4.71
CA MET A 215 2.66 6.41 -3.48
C MET A 215 2.97 5.14 -2.69
N SER A 216 3.27 5.33 -1.41
CA SER A 216 3.55 4.27 -0.45
C SER A 216 2.78 4.48 0.85
N VAL A 217 2.64 3.40 1.62
CA VAL A 217 2.05 3.39 2.95
C VAL A 217 3.07 2.83 3.93
N GLY A 218 3.09 3.37 5.15
CA GLY A 218 3.97 2.90 6.21
C GLY A 218 5.03 3.94 6.59
N ARG A 219 6.31 3.63 6.40
CA ARG A 219 7.53 4.42 6.69
C ARG A 219 7.63 4.98 8.12
N THR A 220 6.54 5.44 8.70
CA THR A 220 6.44 5.90 10.09
C THR A 220 5.66 4.92 10.95
N HIS A 221 5.70 5.12 12.27
CA HIS A 221 4.89 4.34 13.21
C HIS A 221 3.39 4.59 13.02
N ASP A 222 3.03 5.76 12.48
CA ASP A 222 1.64 6.20 12.30
C ASP A 222 1.00 5.68 11.01
N LEU A 223 1.75 4.95 10.16
CA LEU A 223 1.26 4.37 8.90
C LEU A 223 0.75 5.42 7.91
N ASP A 224 1.50 6.51 7.80
CA ASP A 224 1.21 7.63 6.92
C ASP A 224 1.14 7.23 5.44
N ILE A 225 0.49 8.05 4.63
CA ILE A 225 0.48 7.95 3.17
C ILE A 225 1.47 8.94 2.59
N TYR A 226 2.44 8.43 1.85
CA TYR A 226 3.40 9.23 1.08
C TYR A 226 3.07 9.11 -0.40
N SER A 227 2.68 10.20 -1.04
CA SER A 227 2.42 10.26 -2.48
C SER A 227 3.31 11.30 -3.18
N ASN A 228 4.48 11.54 -2.60
CA ASN A 228 5.45 12.56 -3.03
C ASN A 228 6.82 11.98 -3.38
N GLU A 229 6.95 10.65 -3.51
CA GLU A 229 8.22 10.02 -3.88
C GLU A 229 8.55 10.30 -5.35
N GLY A 230 9.48 11.22 -5.57
CA GLY A 230 9.90 11.63 -6.91
C GLY A 230 10.93 10.70 -7.54
N ASP A 231 11.74 10.00 -6.76
CA ASP A 231 12.67 8.99 -7.25
C ASP A 231 12.01 7.61 -7.22
N LEU A 232 11.39 7.26 -8.35
CA LEU A 232 10.68 5.98 -8.48
C LEU A 232 11.60 4.75 -8.40
N ALA A 233 12.90 4.92 -8.61
CA ALA A 233 13.90 3.86 -8.55
C ALA A 233 14.59 3.75 -7.19
N ALA A 234 14.43 4.75 -6.31
CA ALA A 234 14.96 4.69 -4.97
C ALA A 234 14.41 3.47 -4.19
N SER A 235 15.28 2.81 -3.47
CA SER A 235 14.91 1.68 -2.63
C SER A 235 15.54 1.89 -1.25
N ASP A 236 14.71 1.80 -0.24
CA ASP A 236 15.13 1.86 1.15
C ASP A 236 15.19 0.44 1.74
N TRP A 237 16.05 0.22 2.70
CA TRP A 237 16.21 -1.07 3.41
C TRP A 237 14.94 -1.51 4.15
N ASP A 238 14.06 -0.58 4.51
CA ASP A 238 12.75 -0.81 5.13
C ASP A 238 11.66 -1.12 4.09
N GLY A 239 12.00 -1.03 2.79
CA GLY A 239 11.10 -1.37 1.69
C GLY A 239 10.60 -2.82 1.77
N ARG A 240 9.31 -3.02 1.55
CA ARG A 240 8.66 -4.34 1.57
C ARG A 240 7.67 -4.48 0.44
N LEU A 241 7.56 -5.71 -0.04
CA LEU A 241 6.47 -6.14 -0.90
C LEU A 241 5.43 -6.85 -0.05
N VAL A 242 4.17 -6.46 -0.16
CA VAL A 242 3.06 -7.17 0.47
C VAL A 242 2.31 -7.91 -0.63
N PHE A 243 2.24 -9.23 -0.51
CA PHE A 243 1.51 -10.07 -1.44
C PHE A 243 0.13 -10.43 -0.89
N MET A 244 -0.85 -10.44 -1.79
CA MET A 244 -2.24 -10.76 -1.52
C MET A 244 -2.64 -12.00 -2.30
N ARG A 245 -3.40 -12.89 -1.64
CA ARG A 245 -4.03 -14.05 -2.27
C ARG A 245 -5.54 -13.94 -2.08
N GLY A 246 -6.31 -14.13 -3.15
CA GLY A 246 -7.77 -14.04 -3.15
C GLY A 246 -8.30 -13.01 -4.14
N SER A 247 -9.61 -12.91 -4.26
CA SER A 247 -10.28 -12.02 -5.20
C SER A 247 -10.02 -10.54 -4.89
N THR A 248 -9.85 -9.74 -5.93
CA THR A 248 -9.83 -8.27 -5.85
C THR A 248 -11.21 -7.66 -5.55
N GLN A 249 -12.26 -8.47 -5.74
CA GLN A 249 -13.63 -8.01 -5.47
C GLN A 249 -14.02 -8.26 -4.02
N ALA A 250 -13.69 -7.30 -3.14
CA ALA A 250 -14.45 -7.16 -1.93
C ALA A 250 -15.82 -6.58 -2.31
N THR A 251 -16.87 -7.29 -1.98
CA THR A 251 -18.22 -6.74 -2.17
C THR A 251 -18.47 -5.59 -1.19
N ASN A 252 -19.31 -4.63 -1.55
CA ASN A 252 -19.73 -3.56 -0.63
C ASN A 252 -20.27 -4.11 0.71
N ALA A 253 -20.76 -5.35 0.73
CA ALA A 253 -21.19 -6.07 1.93
C ALA A 253 -20.02 -6.35 2.90
N ASP A 254 -18.82 -6.71 2.39
CA ASP A 254 -17.66 -6.99 3.23
C ASP A 254 -17.12 -5.72 3.87
N ALA A 255 -17.12 -4.59 3.14
CA ALA A 255 -16.73 -3.30 3.68
C ALA A 255 -17.70 -2.83 4.79
N SER A 256 -19.00 -3.00 4.59
CA SER A 256 -20.03 -2.67 5.59
C SER A 256 -19.92 -3.53 6.84
N MET A 257 -19.64 -4.83 6.68
CA MET A 257 -19.47 -5.75 7.82
C MET A 257 -18.20 -5.44 8.61
N LEU A 258 -17.12 -5.06 7.93
CA LEU A 258 -15.87 -4.64 8.56
C LEU A 258 -16.03 -3.33 9.33
N GLN A 259 -16.73 -2.35 8.75
CA GLN A 259 -17.07 -1.09 9.41
C GLN A 259 -17.95 -1.31 10.64
N ALA A 260 -18.96 -2.19 10.54
CA ALA A 260 -19.82 -2.53 11.66
C ALA A 260 -19.06 -3.20 12.81
N LYS A 261 -18.12 -4.11 12.49
CA LYS A 261 -17.25 -4.75 13.47
C LYS A 261 -16.31 -3.74 14.14
N LEU A 262 -15.68 -2.87 13.34
CA LEU A 262 -14.81 -1.82 13.88
C LEU A 262 -15.56 -0.86 14.80
N ALA A 263 -16.75 -0.42 14.40
CA ALA A 263 -17.61 0.43 15.22
C ALA A 263 -18.01 -0.26 16.52
N SER A 264 -18.32 -1.56 16.48
CA SER A 264 -18.61 -2.37 17.66
C SER A 264 -17.42 -2.48 18.60
N ASP A 265 -16.21 -2.77 18.07
CA ASP A 265 -14.98 -2.90 18.86
C ASP A 265 -14.55 -1.56 19.49
N LEU A 266 -14.71 -0.45 18.74
CA LEU A 266 -14.44 0.90 19.25
C LEU A 266 -15.41 1.27 20.38
N ASN A 267 -16.69 0.97 20.19
CA ASN A 267 -17.69 1.22 21.21
C ASN A 267 -17.45 0.39 22.49
N ALA A 268 -17.09 -0.88 22.34
CA ALA A 268 -16.71 -1.74 23.48
C ALA A 268 -15.50 -1.19 24.24
N LYS A 269 -14.45 -0.72 23.53
CA LYS A 269 -13.28 -0.07 24.16
C LYS A 269 -13.64 1.24 24.85
N TYR A 270 -14.49 2.04 24.22
CA TYR A 270 -14.96 3.30 24.80
C TYR A 270 -15.74 3.06 26.08
N GLN A 271 -16.66 2.12 26.11
CA GLN A 271 -17.41 1.72 27.30
C GLN A 271 -16.49 1.19 28.42
N ALA A 272 -15.50 0.36 28.08
CA ALA A 272 -14.52 -0.11 29.04
C ALA A 272 -13.69 1.05 29.64
N TYR A 273 -13.28 2.01 28.82
CA TYR A 273 -12.54 3.19 29.26
C TYR A 273 -13.39 4.09 30.16
N GLN A 274 -14.63 4.33 29.81
CA GLN A 274 -15.60 5.06 30.63
C GLN A 274 -15.79 4.41 32.01
N ALA A 275 -15.92 3.08 32.06
CA ALA A 275 -16.05 2.33 33.31
C ALA A 275 -14.81 2.50 34.21
N VAL A 276 -13.59 2.49 33.62
CA VAL A 276 -12.35 2.74 34.36
C VAL A 276 -12.28 4.16 34.91
N LEU A 277 -12.63 5.16 34.09
CA LEU A 277 -12.68 6.56 34.53
C LEU A 277 -13.68 6.77 35.65
N LYS A 278 -14.88 6.19 35.54
CA LYS A 278 -15.91 6.24 36.58
C LYS A 278 -15.41 5.68 37.90
N LYS A 279 -14.79 4.49 37.89
CA LYS A 279 -14.19 3.87 39.09
C LYS A 279 -13.10 4.76 39.72
N ARG A 280 -12.24 5.37 38.89
CA ARG A 280 -11.20 6.30 39.39
C ARG A 280 -11.80 7.54 40.03
N TYR A 281 -12.82 8.10 39.38
CA TYR A 281 -13.55 9.26 39.93
C TYR A 281 -14.21 8.92 41.26
N GLU A 282 -14.97 7.83 41.35
CA GLU A 282 -15.64 7.38 42.57
C GLU A 282 -14.63 7.13 43.71
N ARG A 283 -13.45 6.59 43.38
CA ARG A 283 -12.37 6.41 44.37
C ARG A 283 -11.80 7.74 44.85
N ALA A 284 -11.54 8.68 43.94
CA ALA A 284 -11.05 10.01 44.30
C ALA A 284 -12.05 10.77 45.21
N VAL A 285 -13.34 10.67 44.90
CA VAL A 285 -14.40 11.25 45.75
C VAL A 285 -14.38 10.66 47.15
N ARG A 286 -14.28 9.33 47.31
CA ARG A 286 -14.21 8.66 48.61
C ARG A 286 -13.00 9.08 49.44
N ILE A 287 -11.84 9.25 48.80
CA ILE A 287 -10.62 9.76 49.45
C ILE A 287 -10.87 11.17 49.96
N LEU A 288 -11.47 12.05 49.16
CA LEU A 288 -11.77 13.44 49.54
C LEU A 288 -12.81 13.53 50.66
N GLU A 289 -13.73 12.58 50.74
CA GLU A 289 -14.73 12.47 51.80
C GLU A 289 -14.21 11.81 53.10
N GLY A 290 -12.94 11.40 53.11
CA GLY A 290 -12.34 10.75 54.27
C GLY A 290 -12.90 9.36 54.58
N LYS A 291 -13.43 8.68 53.56
CA LYS A 291 -14.06 7.34 53.66
C LYS A 291 -13.13 6.17 53.22
N GLU A 292 -11.90 6.48 52.87
CA GLU A 292 -10.78 5.53 52.66
C GLU A 292 -9.52 5.99 53.37
#